data_7661256f0a50881d9e28e6cfb92e30f2
#
_entry.id   7661256f0a50881d9e28e6cfb92e30f2
#
_cell.length_a   1.000
_cell.length_b   1.000
_cell.length_c   1.000
_cell.angle_alpha   90.00
_cell.angle_beta   90.00
_cell.angle_gamma   90.00
#
_symmetry.space_group_name_H-M   'P 1'
#
loop_
_entity.id
_entity.type
_entity.pdbx_description
1 polymer ?
#
loop_
_entity_poly.entity_id
_entity_poly.type
_entity_poly.pdbx_seq_one_letter_code
_entity_poly.pdbx_strand_id
1 'polypeptide(L)'
;MTQTMNHVALLGDSILDNRAYVTPEPDVAEQLRARLGKNWRVSLVAADGDVTGDVECRQIGRIPADATHLIVSVGGNDALDRASVLGENAGTVADAIELLAGAQASFAASYTRMIDAVMKRNLPTAVCTIYDANYPEPQHRLVVAALALFNDVITRAAFQRGLPVVDLRLICTDPADYANPIEPSAAGGEKITAVIAELVRQVPSGRSSIWC
;
A
#
# COMPACT_ATOMS: atom_id res chain seq x y z
N MET A 1 -14.41 -18.31 -28.43
CA MET A 1 -13.64 -17.18 -27.91
C MET A 1 -13.12 -17.60 -26.55
N THR A 2 -11.83 -17.82 -26.38
CA THR A 2 -11.20 -18.10 -25.10
C THR A 2 -11.32 -16.82 -24.25
N GLN A 3 -12.13 -16.85 -23.22
CA GLN A 3 -12.25 -15.75 -22.27
C GLN A 3 -10.87 -15.58 -21.62
N THR A 4 -10.19 -14.49 -21.91
CA THR A 4 -8.91 -14.17 -21.26
C THR A 4 -9.16 -14.00 -19.75
N MET A 5 -8.54 -14.86 -18.98
CA MET A 5 -8.63 -14.81 -17.51
C MET A 5 -7.90 -13.56 -17.01
N ASN A 6 -8.57 -12.72 -16.23
CA ASN A 6 -7.94 -11.58 -15.59
C ASN A 6 -6.98 -12.05 -14.48
N HIS A 7 -5.88 -11.33 -14.27
CA HIS A 7 -4.87 -11.71 -13.29
C HIS A 7 -4.34 -10.48 -12.54
N VAL A 8 -4.62 -10.38 -11.25
CA VAL A 8 -4.12 -9.34 -10.36
C VAL A 8 -2.81 -9.80 -9.74
N ALA A 9 -1.76 -8.99 -9.83
CA ALA A 9 -0.54 -9.17 -9.04
C ALA A 9 -0.52 -8.14 -7.92
N LEU A 10 -0.31 -8.61 -6.69
CA LEU A 10 -0.21 -7.82 -5.46
C LEU A 10 1.27 -7.59 -5.15
N LEU A 11 1.72 -6.33 -5.14
CA LEU A 11 3.08 -5.91 -4.84
C LEU A 11 3.10 -5.06 -3.57
N GLY A 12 4.16 -5.16 -2.80
CA GLY A 12 4.35 -4.32 -1.62
C GLY A 12 4.80 -5.11 -0.41
N ASP A 13 4.19 -4.82 0.72
CA ASP A 13 4.59 -5.27 2.05
C ASP A 13 3.51 -6.12 2.76
N SER A 14 3.60 -6.20 4.09
CA SER A 14 2.73 -6.98 4.98
C SER A 14 1.24 -6.59 4.90
N ILE A 15 0.89 -5.42 4.39
CA ILE A 15 -0.52 -5.06 4.18
C ILE A 15 -1.19 -6.07 3.23
N LEU A 16 -0.46 -6.52 2.21
CA LEU A 16 -0.94 -7.51 1.24
C LEU A 16 -0.47 -8.94 1.56
N ASP A 17 0.68 -9.09 2.25
CA ASP A 17 1.24 -10.36 2.72
C ASP A 17 1.08 -10.49 4.24
N ASN A 18 -0.19 -10.54 4.70
CA ASN A 18 -0.51 -10.55 6.13
C ASN A 18 -0.75 -11.95 6.73
N ARG A 19 -0.38 -13.02 6.03
CA ARG A 19 -0.64 -14.40 6.46
C ARG A 19 -0.15 -14.71 7.87
N ALA A 20 1.02 -14.20 8.25
CA ALA A 20 1.63 -14.45 9.56
C ALA A 20 0.79 -13.89 10.72
N TYR A 21 -0.04 -12.88 10.47
CA TYR A 21 -0.79 -12.14 11.48
C TYR A 21 -2.25 -12.57 11.63
N VAL A 22 -2.79 -13.30 10.64
CA VAL A 22 -4.22 -13.64 10.61
C VAL A 22 -4.51 -15.15 10.73
N THR A 23 -3.51 -16.03 10.65
CA THR A 23 -3.73 -17.49 10.75
C THR A 23 -4.50 -17.86 12.03
N PRO A 24 -5.60 -18.65 11.98
CA PRO A 24 -6.05 -19.51 10.87
C PRO A 24 -7.02 -18.84 9.88
N GLU A 25 -7.35 -17.57 10.04
CA GLU A 25 -8.26 -16.85 9.15
C GLU A 25 -7.59 -16.60 7.78
N PRO A 26 -8.38 -16.32 6.72
CA PRO A 26 -7.84 -16.07 5.38
C PRO A 26 -7.07 -14.75 5.32
N ASP A 27 -5.92 -14.77 4.63
CA ASP A 27 -5.13 -13.58 4.34
C ASP A 27 -5.75 -12.72 3.21
N VAL A 28 -5.21 -11.51 3.02
CA VAL A 28 -5.69 -10.55 1.98
C VAL A 28 -5.69 -11.19 0.59
N ALA A 29 -4.69 -11.97 0.23
CA ALA A 29 -4.64 -12.58 -1.09
C ALA A 29 -5.70 -13.68 -1.25
N GLU A 30 -5.96 -14.49 -0.22
CA GLU A 30 -7.01 -15.50 -0.21
C GLU A 30 -8.40 -14.85 -0.27
N GLN A 31 -8.63 -13.81 0.51
CA GLN A 31 -9.89 -13.05 0.52
C GLN A 31 -10.16 -12.42 -0.86
N LEU A 32 -9.14 -11.82 -1.49
CA LEU A 32 -9.29 -11.25 -2.82
C LEU A 32 -9.59 -12.32 -3.88
N ARG A 33 -8.94 -13.50 -3.82
CA ARG A 33 -9.25 -14.64 -4.71
C ARG A 33 -10.70 -15.07 -4.56
N ALA A 34 -11.18 -15.24 -3.33
CA ALA A 34 -12.55 -15.63 -3.05
C ALA A 34 -13.56 -14.61 -3.60
N ARG A 35 -13.29 -13.32 -3.40
CA ARG A 35 -14.17 -12.21 -3.81
C ARG A 35 -14.23 -12.01 -5.32
N LEU A 36 -13.11 -12.16 -6.00
CA LEU A 36 -13.04 -12.01 -7.47
C LEU A 36 -13.65 -13.22 -8.21
N GLY A 37 -13.52 -14.42 -7.65
CA GLY A 37 -14.11 -15.64 -8.19
C GLY A 37 -13.33 -16.25 -9.35
N LYS A 38 -13.92 -17.25 -10.00
CA LYS A 38 -13.24 -18.19 -10.92
C LYS A 38 -12.64 -17.57 -12.19
N ASN A 39 -13.10 -16.40 -12.59
CA ASN A 39 -12.62 -15.72 -13.81
C ASN A 39 -11.39 -14.83 -13.55
N TRP A 40 -10.87 -14.85 -12.34
CA TRP A 40 -9.72 -14.05 -11.90
C TRP A 40 -8.67 -14.93 -11.24
N ARG A 41 -7.42 -14.56 -11.44
CA ARG A 41 -6.30 -15.06 -10.66
C ARG A 41 -5.72 -13.93 -9.80
N VAL A 42 -5.16 -14.28 -8.66
CA VAL A 42 -4.45 -13.36 -7.77
C VAL A 42 -3.11 -14.00 -7.42
N SER A 43 -2.03 -13.32 -7.75
CA SER A 43 -0.67 -13.67 -7.34
C SER A 43 -0.18 -12.70 -6.28
N LEU A 44 0.25 -13.25 -5.15
CA LEU A 44 0.94 -12.51 -4.12
C LEU A 44 2.43 -12.44 -4.49
N VAL A 45 2.91 -11.25 -4.78
CA VAL A 45 4.32 -10.94 -5.05
C VAL A 45 4.91 -10.13 -3.91
N ALA A 46 4.04 -9.41 -3.19
CA ALA A 46 4.37 -8.69 -1.97
C ALA A 46 5.04 -9.62 -0.95
N ALA A 47 5.86 -9.06 -0.09
CA ALA A 47 6.51 -9.78 0.99
C ALA A 47 6.51 -8.93 2.26
N ASP A 48 6.18 -9.56 3.38
CA ASP A 48 6.24 -8.96 4.71
C ASP A 48 7.62 -8.35 4.97
N GLY A 49 7.67 -7.13 5.48
CA GLY A 49 8.90 -6.39 5.77
C GLY A 49 9.51 -5.63 4.58
N ASP A 50 9.03 -5.83 3.34
CA ASP A 50 9.60 -5.16 2.17
C ASP A 50 9.34 -3.64 2.19
N VAL A 51 10.30 -2.90 1.64
CA VAL A 51 10.27 -1.44 1.43
C VAL A 51 10.17 -1.10 -0.07
N THR A 52 10.03 0.18 -0.41
CA THR A 52 9.96 0.64 -1.82
C THR A 52 11.12 0.13 -2.68
N GLY A 53 12.33 0.06 -2.11
CA GLY A 53 13.52 -0.47 -2.81
C GLY A 53 13.40 -1.95 -3.17
N ASP A 54 12.75 -2.75 -2.32
CA ASP A 54 12.56 -4.19 -2.55
C ASP A 54 11.52 -4.45 -3.64
N VAL A 55 10.46 -3.65 -3.68
CA VAL A 55 9.49 -3.71 -4.79
C VAL A 55 10.22 -3.45 -6.11
N GLU A 56 11.05 -2.39 -6.18
CA GLU A 56 11.81 -2.04 -7.38
C GLU A 56 12.77 -3.15 -7.81
N CYS A 57 13.58 -3.67 -6.87
CA CYS A 57 14.69 -4.57 -7.19
C CYS A 57 14.28 -6.05 -7.29
N ARG A 58 13.26 -6.50 -6.55
CA ARG A 58 12.94 -7.92 -6.38
C ARG A 58 11.56 -8.29 -6.89
N GLN A 59 10.53 -7.47 -6.62
CA GLN A 59 9.15 -7.85 -6.88
C GLN A 59 8.74 -7.65 -8.34
N ILE A 60 9.17 -6.56 -8.99
CA ILE A 60 8.81 -6.27 -10.39
C ILE A 60 9.21 -7.41 -11.31
N GLY A 61 10.38 -8.04 -11.09
CA GLY A 61 10.85 -9.18 -11.86
C GLY A 61 10.03 -10.47 -11.67
N ARG A 62 9.23 -10.54 -10.60
CA ARG A 62 8.38 -11.69 -10.24
C ARG A 62 6.91 -11.52 -10.67
N ILE A 63 6.55 -10.38 -11.24
CA ILE A 63 5.19 -10.16 -11.78
C ILE A 63 4.92 -11.22 -12.85
N PRO A 64 3.83 -12.00 -12.74
CA PRO A 64 3.46 -13.00 -13.75
C PRO A 64 3.36 -12.38 -15.15
N ALA A 65 3.84 -13.10 -16.16
CA ALA A 65 3.82 -12.62 -17.55
C ALA A 65 2.41 -12.38 -18.09
N ASP A 66 1.42 -13.06 -17.52
CA ASP A 66 0.01 -12.94 -17.84
C ASP A 66 -0.78 -12.06 -16.88
N ALA A 67 -0.09 -11.30 -16.01
CA ALA A 67 -0.74 -10.30 -15.16
C ALA A 67 -1.45 -9.25 -16.03
N THR A 68 -2.65 -8.87 -15.60
CA THR A 68 -3.49 -7.87 -16.28
C THR A 68 -3.71 -6.62 -15.42
N HIS A 69 -3.48 -6.71 -14.11
CA HIS A 69 -3.66 -5.61 -13.15
C HIS A 69 -2.57 -5.69 -12.08
N LEU A 70 -2.15 -4.53 -11.59
CA LEU A 70 -1.22 -4.40 -10.48
C LEU A 70 -1.86 -3.60 -9.34
N ILE A 71 -1.70 -4.10 -8.12
CA ILE A 71 -2.01 -3.36 -6.88
C ILE A 71 -0.70 -3.22 -6.12
N VAL A 72 -0.35 -2.00 -5.74
CA VAL A 72 0.90 -1.69 -5.02
C VAL A 72 0.56 -1.07 -3.67
N SER A 73 0.95 -1.75 -2.59
CA SER A 73 0.81 -1.24 -1.22
C SER A 73 2.15 -1.33 -0.52
N VAL A 74 2.86 -0.21 -0.42
CA VAL A 74 4.20 -0.14 0.17
C VAL A 74 4.48 1.26 0.71
N GLY A 75 5.29 1.34 1.74
CA GLY A 75 5.74 2.59 2.35
C GLY A 75 5.62 2.61 3.87
N GLY A 76 4.86 1.69 4.46
CA GLY A 76 4.77 1.54 5.91
C GLY A 76 6.14 1.24 6.54
N ASN A 77 6.87 0.27 5.99
CA ASN A 77 8.22 -0.07 6.45
C ASN A 77 9.23 1.02 6.15
N ASP A 78 9.10 1.76 5.02
CA ASP A 78 9.94 2.95 4.76
C ASP A 78 9.74 4.02 5.84
N ALA A 79 8.52 4.19 6.36
CA ALA A 79 8.23 5.11 7.45
C ALA A 79 8.79 4.59 8.79
N LEU A 80 8.67 3.28 9.07
CA LEU A 80 9.24 2.65 10.27
C LEU A 80 10.77 2.77 10.30
N ASP A 81 11.46 2.56 9.18
CA ASP A 81 12.91 2.74 9.07
C ASP A 81 13.37 4.16 9.41
N ARG A 82 12.49 5.15 9.26
CA ARG A 82 12.76 6.56 9.56
C ARG A 82 12.15 7.03 10.88
N ALA A 83 11.51 6.13 11.63
CA ALA A 83 10.80 6.51 12.87
C ALA A 83 11.72 7.12 13.93
N SER A 84 13.04 6.83 13.90
CA SER A 84 14.03 7.44 14.79
C SER A 84 14.04 8.97 14.73
N VAL A 85 13.64 9.58 13.60
CA VAL A 85 13.54 11.04 13.46
C VAL A 85 12.61 11.69 14.49
N LEU A 86 11.60 10.95 14.97
CA LEU A 86 10.67 11.44 16.00
C LEU A 86 11.31 11.57 17.39
N GLY A 87 12.49 10.97 17.60
CA GLY A 87 13.28 11.09 18.83
C GLY A 87 14.42 12.09 18.74
N GLU A 88 14.62 12.73 17.61
CA GLU A 88 15.69 13.72 17.42
C GLU A 88 15.42 15.01 18.20
N ASN A 89 16.50 15.66 18.65
CA ASN A 89 16.40 16.95 19.31
C ASN A 89 16.18 18.07 18.30
N ALA A 90 15.15 18.88 18.53
CA ALA A 90 14.85 20.07 17.74
C ALA A 90 14.77 21.29 18.67
N GLY A 91 15.50 22.33 18.37
CA GLY A 91 15.52 23.57 19.15
C GLY A 91 14.27 24.43 18.92
N THR A 92 13.68 24.31 17.76
CA THR A 92 12.46 25.03 17.35
C THR A 92 11.51 24.09 16.58
N VAL A 93 10.25 24.51 16.42
CA VAL A 93 9.29 23.79 15.58
C VAL A 93 9.78 23.75 14.12
N ALA A 94 10.46 24.78 13.64
CA ALA A 94 11.02 24.81 12.30
C ALA A 94 12.09 23.73 12.11
N ASP A 95 12.98 23.54 13.09
CA ASP A 95 13.98 22.47 13.04
C ASP A 95 13.34 21.08 13.03
N ALA A 96 12.28 20.87 13.80
CA ALA A 96 11.52 19.62 13.79
C ALA A 96 10.88 19.35 12.42
N ILE A 97 10.30 20.37 11.80
CA ILE A 97 9.70 20.26 10.46
C ILE A 97 10.78 19.97 9.41
N GLU A 98 11.96 20.56 9.52
CA GLU A 98 13.09 20.30 8.60
C GLU A 98 13.56 18.84 8.66
N LEU A 99 13.64 18.24 9.85
CA LEU A 99 13.95 16.82 10.03
C LEU A 99 12.91 15.94 9.34
N LEU A 100 11.63 16.24 9.52
CA LEU A 100 10.54 15.51 8.88
C LEU A 100 10.53 15.71 7.36
N ALA A 101 10.81 16.91 6.86
CA ALA A 101 10.92 17.21 5.44
C ALA A 101 12.07 16.41 4.78
N GLY A 102 13.19 16.22 5.49
CA GLY A 102 14.28 15.35 5.04
C GLY A 102 13.85 13.90 4.88
N ALA A 103 13.09 13.35 5.84
CA ALA A 103 12.53 12.00 5.77
C ALA A 103 11.54 11.87 4.59
N GLN A 104 10.64 12.85 4.43
CA GLN A 104 9.69 12.90 3.32
C GLN A 104 10.39 12.94 1.97
N ALA A 105 11.42 13.80 1.79
CA ALA A 105 12.16 13.93 0.54
C ALA A 105 12.89 12.64 0.17
N SER A 106 13.50 11.96 1.15
CA SER A 106 14.15 10.67 0.95
C SER A 106 13.15 9.59 0.48
N PHE A 107 11.99 9.51 1.13
CA PHE A 107 10.92 8.60 0.72
C PHE A 107 10.39 8.94 -0.67
N ALA A 108 10.15 10.22 -0.96
CA ALA A 108 9.67 10.68 -2.26
C ALA A 108 10.58 10.25 -3.41
N ALA A 109 11.90 10.33 -3.22
CA ALA A 109 12.88 9.87 -4.20
C ALA A 109 12.78 8.35 -4.46
N SER A 110 12.67 7.55 -3.39
CA SER A 110 12.56 6.08 -3.48
C SER A 110 11.21 5.67 -4.10
N TYR A 111 10.11 6.24 -3.62
CA TYR A 111 8.76 5.92 -4.11
C TYR A 111 8.59 6.29 -5.58
N THR A 112 9.13 7.45 -6.00
CA THR A 112 9.08 7.88 -7.41
C THR A 112 9.82 6.90 -8.32
N ARG A 113 11.02 6.47 -7.96
CA ARG A 113 11.77 5.47 -8.76
C ARG A 113 11.02 4.15 -8.85
N MET A 114 10.51 3.66 -7.73
CA MET A 114 9.76 2.41 -7.66
C MET A 114 8.51 2.46 -8.55
N ILE A 115 7.67 3.49 -8.43
CA ILE A 115 6.43 3.57 -9.20
C ILE A 115 6.70 3.77 -10.69
N ASP A 116 7.75 4.52 -11.07
CA ASP A 116 8.18 4.64 -12.48
C ASP A 116 8.63 3.29 -13.04
N ALA A 117 9.30 2.47 -12.24
CA ALA A 117 9.69 1.12 -12.64
C ALA A 117 8.48 0.18 -12.80
N VAL A 118 7.51 0.24 -11.89
CA VAL A 118 6.24 -0.51 -11.99
C VAL A 118 5.47 -0.11 -13.26
N MET A 119 5.36 1.19 -13.54
CA MET A 119 4.66 1.72 -14.71
C MET A 119 5.23 1.25 -16.05
N LYS A 120 6.51 0.87 -16.12
CA LYS A 120 7.11 0.27 -17.33
C LYS A 120 6.47 -1.07 -17.72
N ARG A 121 5.72 -1.70 -16.82
CA ARG A 121 4.95 -2.92 -17.14
C ARG A 121 3.75 -2.64 -18.04
N ASN A 122 3.33 -1.37 -18.19
CA ASN A 122 2.20 -0.93 -19.00
C ASN A 122 0.89 -1.68 -18.67
N LEU A 123 0.65 -1.97 -17.40
CA LEU A 123 -0.56 -2.61 -16.91
C LEU A 123 -1.40 -1.61 -16.10
N PRO A 124 -2.73 -1.74 -16.12
CA PRO A 124 -3.60 -1.07 -15.16
C PRO A 124 -3.05 -1.24 -13.74
N THR A 125 -2.71 -0.13 -13.09
CA THR A 125 -2.05 -0.12 -11.79
C THR A 125 -2.80 0.80 -10.84
N ALA A 126 -3.04 0.37 -9.61
CA ALA A 126 -3.50 1.20 -8.51
C ALA A 126 -2.51 1.13 -7.35
N VAL A 127 -2.46 2.19 -6.55
CA VAL A 127 -1.63 2.24 -5.35
C VAL A 127 -2.48 2.39 -4.10
N CYS A 128 -1.99 1.91 -2.96
CA CYS A 128 -2.62 2.10 -1.67
C CYS A 128 -1.89 3.20 -0.90
N THR A 129 -2.62 3.96 -0.06
CA THR A 129 -2.02 4.76 0.99
C THR A 129 -1.57 3.86 2.15
N ILE A 130 -0.77 4.41 3.07
CA ILE A 130 -0.53 3.80 4.37
C ILE A 130 -1.72 4.19 5.26
N TYR A 131 -2.35 3.22 5.95
CA TYR A 131 -3.42 3.53 6.89
C TYR A 131 -2.89 4.18 8.17
N ASP A 132 -3.78 4.74 8.97
CA ASP A 132 -3.45 5.27 10.29
C ASP A 132 -3.17 4.09 11.23
N ALA A 133 -1.95 4.01 11.74
CA ALA A 133 -1.55 2.91 12.61
C ALA A 133 -2.31 2.96 13.95
N ASN A 134 -2.74 1.79 14.45
CA ASN A 134 -3.59 1.65 15.64
C ASN A 134 -2.76 1.58 16.94
N TYR A 135 -1.91 2.58 17.16
CA TYR A 135 -1.19 2.73 18.43
C TYR A 135 -2.08 3.35 19.51
N PRO A 136 -1.81 3.10 20.81
CA PRO A 136 -2.46 3.85 21.89
C PRO A 136 -2.02 5.31 21.90
N GLU A 137 -2.87 6.19 22.48
CA GLU A 137 -2.46 7.58 22.76
C GLU A 137 -1.36 7.65 23.82
N PRO A 138 -0.42 8.60 23.76
CA PRO A 138 -0.34 9.71 22.80
C PRO A 138 0.37 9.37 21.49
N GLN A 139 0.87 8.15 21.32
CA GLN A 139 1.66 7.73 20.18
C GLN A 139 0.85 7.75 18.88
N HIS A 140 -0.43 7.39 18.94
CA HIS A 140 -1.32 7.36 17.78
C HIS A 140 -1.30 8.68 17.00
N ARG A 141 -1.64 9.80 17.66
CA ARG A 141 -1.68 11.12 17.00
C ARG A 141 -0.35 11.56 16.41
N LEU A 142 0.77 11.18 17.05
CA LEU A 142 2.12 11.51 16.57
C LEU A 142 2.43 10.73 15.29
N VAL A 143 2.14 9.43 15.28
CA VAL A 143 2.37 8.56 14.13
C VAL A 143 1.48 8.95 12.95
N VAL A 144 0.18 9.20 13.19
CA VAL A 144 -0.76 9.65 12.15
C VAL A 144 -0.29 10.95 11.50
N ALA A 145 0.16 11.94 12.30
CA ALA A 145 0.70 13.20 11.79
C ALA A 145 1.97 12.98 10.93
N ALA A 146 2.87 12.09 11.36
CA ALA A 146 4.08 11.76 10.60
C ALA A 146 3.76 11.01 9.31
N LEU A 147 2.85 10.02 9.34
CA LEU A 147 2.42 9.25 8.17
C LEU A 147 1.72 10.11 7.11
N ALA A 148 1.10 11.23 7.50
CA ALA A 148 0.49 12.16 6.55
C ALA A 148 1.51 12.68 5.52
N LEU A 149 2.79 12.84 5.90
CA LEU A 149 3.87 13.27 4.99
C LEU A 149 4.19 12.19 3.94
N PHE A 150 4.19 10.93 4.34
CA PHE A 150 4.40 9.79 3.44
C PHE A 150 3.20 9.60 2.51
N ASN A 151 2.00 9.71 3.04
CA ASN A 151 0.76 9.61 2.26
C ASN A 151 0.61 10.76 1.25
N ASP A 152 1.10 11.98 1.55
CA ASP A 152 1.18 13.06 0.57
C ASP A 152 2.08 12.68 -0.62
N VAL A 153 3.23 12.05 -0.37
CA VAL A 153 4.14 11.56 -1.42
C VAL A 153 3.44 10.53 -2.31
N ILE A 154 2.82 9.50 -1.70
CA ILE A 154 2.10 8.44 -2.42
C ILE A 154 1.00 9.05 -3.30
N THR A 155 0.18 9.92 -2.72
CA THR A 155 -0.96 10.52 -3.40
C THR A 155 -0.51 11.41 -4.56
N ARG A 156 0.49 12.27 -4.36
CA ARG A 156 1.06 13.11 -5.44
C ARG A 156 1.65 12.26 -6.55
N ALA A 157 2.45 11.24 -6.22
CA ALA A 157 3.06 10.35 -7.20
C ALA A 157 2.01 9.63 -8.05
N ALA A 158 0.91 9.18 -7.42
CA ALA A 158 -0.20 8.55 -8.10
C ALA A 158 -0.93 9.52 -9.04
N PHE A 159 -1.32 10.69 -8.54
CA PHE A 159 -2.09 11.67 -9.32
C PHE A 159 -1.28 12.23 -10.50
N GLN A 160 0.02 12.44 -10.35
CA GLN A 160 0.90 12.85 -11.46
C GLN A 160 0.94 11.83 -12.61
N ARG A 161 0.61 10.56 -12.32
CA ARG A 161 0.63 9.44 -13.28
C ARG A 161 -0.75 8.95 -13.70
N GLY A 162 -1.81 9.61 -13.24
CA GLY A 162 -3.18 9.21 -13.54
C GLY A 162 -3.61 7.88 -12.88
N LEU A 163 -2.95 7.47 -11.77
CA LEU A 163 -3.24 6.23 -11.08
C LEU A 163 -4.39 6.39 -10.07
N PRO A 164 -5.28 5.39 -9.96
CA PRO A 164 -6.22 5.29 -8.85
C PRO A 164 -5.49 5.08 -7.52
N VAL A 165 -6.05 5.62 -6.45
CA VAL A 165 -5.56 5.45 -5.07
C VAL A 165 -6.62 4.75 -4.24
N VAL A 166 -6.28 3.63 -3.62
CA VAL A 166 -7.06 2.97 -2.56
C VAL A 166 -6.64 3.61 -1.25
N ASP A 167 -7.52 4.41 -0.67
CA ASP A 167 -7.19 5.16 0.55
C ASP A 167 -7.50 4.32 1.81
N LEU A 168 -6.49 3.60 2.28
CA LEU A 168 -6.60 2.70 3.43
C LEU A 168 -6.95 3.43 4.74
N ARG A 169 -6.69 4.74 4.85
CA ARG A 169 -7.05 5.56 6.01
C ARG A 169 -8.56 5.70 6.17
N LEU A 170 -9.30 5.61 5.06
CA LEU A 170 -10.76 5.68 5.03
C LEU A 170 -11.42 4.30 5.09
N ILE A 171 -10.65 3.24 4.85
CA ILE A 171 -11.12 1.85 4.84
C ILE A 171 -10.91 1.21 6.22
N CYS A 172 -9.70 1.32 6.78
CA CYS A 172 -9.32 0.72 8.06
C CYS A 172 -9.49 1.75 9.19
N THR A 173 -10.73 1.92 9.65
CA THR A 173 -11.10 2.97 10.63
C THR A 173 -11.50 2.43 12.00
N ASP A 174 -11.64 1.11 12.14
CA ASP A 174 -12.02 0.45 13.38
C ASP A 174 -10.79 -0.25 13.99
N PRO A 175 -10.59 -0.21 15.31
CA PRO A 175 -9.54 -1.00 15.96
C PRO A 175 -9.57 -2.49 15.62
N ALA A 176 -10.74 -3.05 15.31
CA ALA A 176 -10.90 -4.45 14.89
C ALA A 176 -10.31 -4.73 13.48
N ASP A 177 -10.00 -3.70 12.71
CA ASP A 177 -9.36 -3.84 11.39
C ASP A 177 -7.87 -4.19 11.49
N TYR A 178 -7.31 -4.18 12.70
CA TYR A 178 -5.90 -4.39 12.98
C TYR A 178 -5.66 -5.65 13.80
N ALA A 179 -4.72 -6.49 13.37
CA ALA A 179 -4.23 -7.64 14.12
C ALA A 179 -3.23 -7.24 15.22
N ASN A 180 -2.48 -6.18 14.96
CA ASN A 180 -1.58 -5.48 15.87
C ASN A 180 -1.53 -4.00 15.44
N PRO A 181 -0.77 -3.11 16.08
CA PRO A 181 -0.80 -1.67 15.73
C PRO A 181 -0.53 -1.33 14.26
N ILE A 182 0.13 -2.18 13.51
CA ILE A 182 0.61 -1.89 12.15
C ILE A 182 0.24 -2.93 11.09
N GLU A 183 -0.52 -3.98 11.45
CA GLU A 183 -0.87 -5.04 10.52
C GLU A 183 -2.39 -5.21 10.41
N PRO A 184 -2.93 -5.46 9.20
CA PRO A 184 -4.36 -5.64 9.04
C PRO A 184 -4.79 -7.01 9.60
N SER A 185 -5.91 -7.01 10.32
CA SER A 185 -6.63 -8.24 10.70
C SER A 185 -7.34 -8.85 9.49
N ALA A 186 -7.95 -10.02 9.67
CA ALA A 186 -8.82 -10.60 8.66
C ALA A 186 -10.01 -9.66 8.34
N ALA A 187 -10.56 -8.96 9.34
CA ALA A 187 -11.64 -7.99 9.14
C ALA A 187 -11.19 -6.78 8.32
N GLY A 188 -10.00 -6.22 8.62
CA GLY A 188 -9.40 -5.14 7.83
C GLY A 188 -9.09 -5.60 6.40
N GLY A 189 -8.52 -6.80 6.25
CA GLY A 189 -8.26 -7.40 4.94
C GLY A 189 -9.52 -7.58 4.10
N GLU A 190 -10.66 -7.93 4.72
CA GLU A 190 -11.93 -8.05 4.02
C GLU A 190 -12.42 -6.71 3.45
N LYS A 191 -12.28 -5.64 4.22
CA LYS A 191 -12.62 -4.27 3.75
C LYS A 191 -11.69 -3.84 2.61
N ILE A 192 -10.38 -4.03 2.76
CA ILE A 192 -9.37 -3.71 1.74
C ILE A 192 -9.69 -4.44 0.43
N THR A 193 -9.93 -5.75 0.50
CA THR A 193 -10.20 -6.57 -0.68
C THR A 193 -11.54 -6.27 -1.34
N ALA A 194 -12.53 -5.74 -0.60
CA ALA A 194 -13.80 -5.28 -1.16
C ALA A 194 -13.56 -4.12 -2.15
N VAL A 195 -12.79 -3.12 -1.73
CA VAL A 195 -12.48 -1.95 -2.54
C VAL A 195 -11.58 -2.33 -3.73
N ILE A 196 -10.54 -3.13 -3.50
CA ILE A 196 -9.66 -3.60 -4.59
C ILE A 196 -10.45 -4.39 -5.64
N ALA A 197 -11.35 -5.30 -5.22
CA ALA A 197 -12.13 -6.12 -6.13
C ALA A 197 -13.12 -5.29 -6.97
N GLU A 198 -13.65 -4.21 -6.43
CA GLU A 198 -14.49 -3.27 -7.18
C GLU A 198 -13.64 -2.49 -8.19
N LEU A 199 -12.51 -1.95 -7.75
CA LEU A 199 -11.61 -1.17 -8.59
C LEU A 199 -11.13 -1.95 -9.82
N VAL A 200 -10.64 -3.19 -9.64
CA VAL A 200 -10.07 -3.98 -10.76
C VAL A 200 -11.12 -4.45 -11.77
N ARG A 201 -12.40 -4.43 -11.41
CA ARG A 201 -13.51 -4.74 -12.34
C ARG A 201 -13.90 -3.56 -13.22
N GLN A 202 -13.46 -2.35 -12.88
CA GLN A 202 -13.78 -1.18 -13.68
C GLN A 202 -12.80 -1.01 -14.84
N VAL A 203 -13.31 -0.46 -15.93
CA VAL A 203 -12.46 -0.10 -17.07
C VAL A 203 -11.58 1.09 -16.65
N PRO A 204 -10.26 1.02 -16.85
CA PRO A 204 -9.37 2.14 -16.52
C PRO A 204 -9.83 3.43 -17.20
N SER A 205 -10.11 4.47 -16.43
CA SER A 205 -10.58 5.76 -16.95
C SER A 205 -9.46 6.66 -17.47
N GLY A 206 -8.20 6.31 -17.19
CA GLY A 206 -7.03 7.17 -17.43
C GLY A 206 -7.00 8.43 -16.55
N ARG A 207 -7.85 8.48 -15.52
CA ARG A 207 -7.90 9.58 -14.53
C ARG A 207 -7.68 9.01 -13.14
N SER A 208 -6.97 9.78 -12.31
CA SER A 208 -6.84 9.45 -10.89
C SER A 208 -8.20 9.55 -10.20
N SER A 209 -8.42 8.64 -9.26
CA SER A 209 -9.60 8.59 -8.40
C SER A 209 -9.19 8.07 -7.03
N ILE A 210 -9.94 8.42 -6.00
CA ILE A 210 -9.77 7.88 -4.65
C ILE A 210 -10.89 6.85 -4.42
N TRP A 211 -10.50 5.70 -3.88
CA TRP A 211 -11.36 4.56 -3.56
C TRP A 211 -11.30 4.27 -2.07
N CYS A 212 -12.43 4.14 -1.42
CA CYS A 212 -12.56 3.85 0.00
C CYS A 212 -13.84 3.05 0.31
#